data_26bf9aee887edbf34e31717dab7eaeb4
#
_entry.id   26bf9aee887edbf34e31717dab7eaeb4
#
_cell.length_a   1.000
_cell.length_b   1.000
_cell.length_c   1.000
_cell.angle_alpha   90.00
_cell.angle_beta   90.00
_cell.angle_gamma   90.00
#
_symmetry.space_group_name_H-M   'P 1'
#
loop_
_entity.id
_entity.type
_entity.pdbx_description
1 polymer ?
#
loop_
_entity_poly.entity_id
_entity_poly.type
_entity_poly.pdbx_seq_one_letter_code
_entity_poly.pdbx_strand_id
1 'polypeptide(L)'
;MPTGDASLPRTRRRPGVRYGGFTLIELLVVLAIVALLASLAAPRFLRSLSVAEERALATSLTTLRSAIDQFAADRGRWPNSLAELAELRYVRAVPPDPLTGAADTWIEVAATTPPAGGSATGGIDDVRSGAGGRGSDGRPYADW
;
A
#
# COMPACT_ATOMS: atom_id res chain seq x y z
N MET A 1 12.91 -74.40 -54.56
CA MET A 1 12.24 -74.02 -53.32
C MET A 1 13.18 -73.12 -52.53
N PRO A 2 13.00 -71.79 -52.53
CA PRO A 2 13.82 -70.92 -51.69
C PRO A 2 13.06 -70.66 -50.38
N THR A 3 13.73 -70.99 -49.32
CA THR A 3 13.31 -70.69 -47.93
C THR A 3 13.44 -69.22 -47.62
N GLY A 4 12.31 -68.53 -47.35
CA GLY A 4 12.32 -67.12 -46.99
C GLY A 4 12.73 -66.96 -45.52
N ASP A 5 13.79 -66.18 -45.35
CA ASP A 5 14.30 -65.72 -44.03
C ASP A 5 13.55 -64.47 -43.64
N ALA A 6 12.64 -64.65 -42.66
CA ALA A 6 11.83 -63.55 -42.12
C ALA A 6 12.62 -62.92 -40.97
N SER A 7 13.39 -61.84 -41.29
CA SER A 7 14.04 -61.01 -40.26
C SER A 7 13.06 -60.13 -39.55
N LEU A 8 12.86 -60.39 -38.27
CA LEU A 8 12.03 -59.59 -37.34
C LEU A 8 12.63 -58.21 -37.09
N PRO A 9 11.84 -57.15 -37.05
CA PRO A 9 12.36 -55.80 -36.83
C PRO A 9 12.83 -55.63 -35.37
N ARG A 10 14.09 -55.22 -35.21
CA ARG A 10 14.66 -54.83 -33.91
C ARG A 10 13.93 -53.63 -33.36
N THR A 11 13.16 -53.82 -32.32
CA THR A 11 12.56 -52.73 -31.51
C THR A 11 13.67 -51.93 -30.84
N ARG A 12 13.89 -50.70 -31.28
CA ARG A 12 14.74 -49.71 -30.59
C ARG A 12 14.16 -49.42 -29.21
N ARG A 13 14.82 -49.89 -28.17
CA ARG A 13 14.52 -49.46 -26.78
C ARG A 13 14.82 -47.96 -26.66
N ARG A 14 13.80 -47.16 -26.42
CA ARG A 14 13.94 -45.75 -26.04
C ARG A 14 14.68 -45.67 -24.71
N PRO A 15 15.71 -44.79 -24.55
CA PRO A 15 16.37 -44.59 -23.29
C PRO A 15 15.33 -44.03 -22.31
N GLY A 16 15.08 -44.75 -21.22
CA GLY A 16 14.20 -44.28 -20.14
C GLY A 16 14.81 -43.06 -19.49
N VAL A 17 14.06 -41.96 -19.48
CA VAL A 17 14.41 -40.76 -18.71
C VAL A 17 14.42 -41.13 -17.23
N ARG A 18 15.60 -41.18 -16.64
CA ARG A 18 15.75 -41.39 -15.20
C ARG A 18 15.31 -40.10 -14.49
N TYR A 19 14.15 -40.08 -13.93
CA TYR A 19 13.73 -39.05 -12.98
C TYR A 19 14.56 -39.26 -11.71
N GLY A 20 15.60 -38.47 -11.51
CA GLY A 20 16.32 -38.41 -10.26
C GLY A 20 15.40 -37.77 -9.20
N GLY A 21 14.99 -38.54 -8.17
CA GLY A 21 14.30 -37.99 -7.02
C GLY A 21 15.26 -37.18 -6.15
N PHE A 22 14.81 -36.05 -5.60
CA PHE A 22 15.55 -35.27 -4.62
C PHE A 22 15.77 -36.05 -3.33
N THR A 23 16.93 -35.92 -2.73
CA THR A 23 17.20 -36.51 -1.41
C THR A 23 16.59 -35.64 -0.31
N LEU A 24 16.23 -36.23 0.80
CA LEU A 24 15.65 -35.51 1.96
C LEU A 24 16.61 -34.46 2.50
N ILE A 25 17.93 -34.74 2.47
CA ILE A 25 18.97 -33.79 2.90
C ILE A 25 19.09 -32.61 1.94
N GLU A 26 18.96 -32.84 0.65
CA GLU A 26 18.99 -31.77 -0.35
C GLU A 26 17.84 -30.78 -0.17
N LEU A 27 16.63 -31.27 0.12
CA LEU A 27 15.48 -30.44 0.45
C LEU A 27 15.71 -29.66 1.75
N LEU A 28 16.28 -30.31 2.79
CA LEU A 28 16.61 -29.68 4.07
C LEU A 28 17.61 -28.52 3.89
N VAL A 29 18.67 -28.74 3.11
CA VAL A 29 19.68 -27.71 2.82
C VAL A 29 19.08 -26.53 2.06
N VAL A 30 18.26 -26.79 1.05
CA VAL A 30 17.58 -25.73 0.30
C VAL A 30 16.66 -24.92 1.21
N LEU A 31 15.87 -25.56 2.04
CA LEU A 31 15.00 -24.87 3.00
C LEU A 31 15.80 -24.04 4.02
N ALA A 32 16.93 -24.55 4.48
CA ALA A 32 17.81 -23.82 5.40
C ALA A 32 18.39 -22.55 4.74
N ILE A 33 18.81 -22.63 3.47
CA ILE A 33 19.32 -21.47 2.73
C ILE A 33 18.19 -20.47 2.48
N VAL A 34 17.01 -20.91 2.07
CA VAL A 34 15.84 -20.02 1.86
C VAL A 34 15.44 -19.35 3.16
N ALA A 35 15.39 -20.07 4.27
CA ALA A 35 15.09 -19.49 5.58
C ALA A 35 16.12 -18.41 6.00
N LEU A 36 17.41 -18.67 5.76
CA LEU A 36 18.47 -17.70 6.02
C LEU A 36 18.31 -16.43 5.18
N LEU A 37 18.07 -16.58 3.88
CA LEU A 37 17.86 -15.44 2.99
C LEU A 37 16.58 -14.65 3.35
N ALA A 38 15.49 -15.35 3.68
CA ALA A 38 14.24 -14.73 4.11
C ALA A 38 14.41 -13.93 5.40
N SER A 39 15.21 -14.42 6.35
CA SER A 39 15.46 -13.72 7.62
C SER A 39 16.16 -12.36 7.44
N LEU A 40 16.97 -12.20 6.39
CA LEU A 40 17.64 -10.94 6.06
C LEU A 40 16.76 -10.00 5.23
N ALA A 41 15.86 -10.56 4.40
CA ALA A 41 15.00 -9.78 3.51
C ALA A 41 13.76 -9.21 4.21
N ALA A 42 13.13 -9.98 5.09
CA ALA A 42 11.87 -9.62 5.73
C ALA A 42 11.92 -8.27 6.50
N PRO A 43 12.92 -7.98 7.36
CA PRO A 43 12.94 -6.71 8.08
C PRO A 43 13.12 -5.48 7.18
N ARG A 44 13.82 -5.63 6.05
CA ARG A 44 13.97 -4.54 5.07
C ARG A 44 12.66 -4.26 4.33
N PHE A 45 11.94 -5.31 3.99
CA PHE A 45 10.64 -5.18 3.31
C PHE A 45 9.61 -4.47 4.19
N LEU A 46 9.49 -4.83 5.48
CA LEU A 46 8.57 -4.20 6.41
C LEU A 46 8.87 -2.71 6.61
N ARG A 47 10.15 -2.32 6.70
CA ARG A 47 10.53 -0.91 6.77
C ARG A 47 10.20 -0.14 5.48
N SER A 48 10.37 -0.76 4.33
CA SER A 48 10.02 -0.15 3.04
C SER A 48 8.52 0.10 2.93
N LEU A 49 7.71 -0.81 3.46
CA LEU A 49 6.25 -0.68 3.48
C LEU A 49 5.80 0.49 4.36
N SER A 50 6.31 0.58 5.60
CA SER A 50 5.94 1.69 6.50
C SER A 50 6.33 3.05 5.94
N VAL A 51 7.50 3.18 5.31
CA VAL A 51 7.90 4.43 4.64
C VAL A 51 6.99 4.77 3.46
N ALA A 52 6.51 3.77 2.72
CA ALA A 52 5.56 3.99 1.63
C ALA A 52 4.19 4.47 2.14
N GLU A 53 3.70 3.89 3.23
CA GLU A 53 2.46 4.32 3.91
C GLU A 53 2.56 5.75 4.43
N GLU A 54 3.68 6.12 5.07
CA GLU A 54 3.94 7.49 5.54
C GLU A 54 3.96 8.51 4.40
N ARG A 55 4.55 8.17 3.26
CA ARG A 55 4.54 9.03 2.07
C ARG A 55 3.14 9.19 1.48
N ALA A 56 2.38 8.11 1.45
CA ALA A 56 0.99 8.14 1.00
C ALA A 56 0.15 9.02 1.94
N LEU A 57 0.35 8.92 3.28
CA LEU A 57 -0.30 9.79 4.25
C LEU A 57 0.01 11.26 4.01
N ALA A 58 1.30 11.62 3.87
CA ALA A 58 1.70 13.00 3.61
C ALA A 58 1.08 13.56 2.32
N THR A 59 0.97 12.72 1.27
CA THR A 59 0.31 13.10 0.01
C THR A 59 -1.19 13.33 0.22
N SER A 60 -1.87 12.45 0.94
CA SER A 60 -3.31 12.57 1.23
C SER A 60 -3.60 13.81 2.06
N LEU A 61 -2.81 14.07 3.12
CA LEU A 61 -2.93 15.30 3.92
C LEU A 61 -2.74 16.56 3.09
N THR A 62 -1.70 16.60 2.25
CA THR A 62 -1.46 17.74 1.36
C THR A 62 -2.62 17.96 0.40
N THR A 63 -3.19 16.91 -0.16
CA THR A 63 -4.34 16.99 -1.06
C THR A 63 -5.57 17.53 -0.36
N LEU A 64 -5.89 17.01 0.83
CA LEU A 64 -7.05 17.44 1.61
C LEU A 64 -6.91 18.89 2.08
N ARG A 65 -5.75 19.29 2.61
CA ARG A 65 -5.44 20.67 3.01
C ARG A 65 -5.54 21.64 1.86
N SER A 66 -4.98 21.29 0.70
CA SER A 66 -5.12 22.12 -0.51
C SER A 66 -6.58 22.30 -0.95
N ALA A 67 -7.40 21.26 -0.80
CA ALA A 67 -8.82 21.33 -1.12
C ALA A 67 -9.60 22.21 -0.11
N ILE A 68 -9.24 22.16 1.18
CA ILE A 68 -9.79 23.05 2.22
C ILE A 68 -9.46 24.49 1.90
N ASP A 69 -8.19 24.80 1.58
CA ASP A 69 -7.73 26.14 1.24
C ASP A 69 -8.42 26.68 -0.04
N GLN A 70 -8.54 25.84 -1.06
CA GLN A 70 -9.21 26.21 -2.31
C GLN A 70 -10.70 26.50 -2.08
N PHE A 71 -11.38 25.65 -1.30
CA PHE A 71 -12.77 25.88 -0.90
C PHE A 71 -12.93 27.21 -0.17
N ALA A 72 -12.04 27.49 0.79
CA ALA A 72 -12.06 28.72 1.57
C ALA A 72 -11.83 29.96 0.68
N ALA A 73 -10.90 29.89 -0.27
CA ALA A 73 -10.63 30.96 -1.24
C ALA A 73 -11.86 31.24 -2.13
N ASP A 74 -12.54 30.20 -2.60
CA ASP A 74 -13.68 30.32 -3.52
C ASP A 74 -14.97 30.77 -2.82
N ARG A 75 -15.16 30.35 -1.56
CA ARG A 75 -16.42 30.51 -0.82
C ARG A 75 -16.37 31.55 0.28
N GLY A 76 -15.21 32.05 0.69
CA GLY A 76 -15.02 32.99 1.78
C GLY A 76 -15.39 32.42 3.16
N ARG A 77 -15.48 31.09 3.29
CA ARG A 77 -15.73 30.36 4.52
C ARG A 77 -14.99 29.02 4.51
N TRP A 78 -14.79 28.44 5.65
CA TRP A 78 -14.28 27.07 5.75
C TRP A 78 -15.35 26.02 5.39
N PRO A 79 -14.97 24.83 4.86
CA PRO A 79 -15.92 23.74 4.68
C PRO A 79 -16.40 23.20 6.03
N ASN A 80 -17.64 22.72 6.10
CA ASN A 80 -18.17 22.14 7.34
C ASN A 80 -17.58 20.76 7.67
N SER A 81 -17.13 20.02 6.64
CA SER A 81 -16.54 18.67 6.78
C SER A 81 -15.76 18.33 5.51
N LEU A 82 -14.95 17.25 5.58
CA LEU A 82 -14.31 16.68 4.41
C LEU A 82 -15.33 16.14 3.37
N ALA A 83 -16.50 15.69 3.83
CA ALA A 83 -17.57 15.24 2.95
C ALA A 83 -18.08 16.35 2.05
N GLU A 84 -18.22 17.60 2.56
CA GLU A 84 -18.62 18.75 1.76
C GLU A 84 -17.65 19.05 0.60
N LEU A 85 -16.35 18.82 0.81
CA LEU A 85 -15.35 18.95 -0.25
C LEU A 85 -15.58 17.93 -1.39
N ALA A 86 -16.00 16.73 -1.06
CA ALA A 86 -16.31 15.71 -2.06
C ALA A 86 -17.64 16.01 -2.78
N GLU A 87 -18.66 16.44 -2.06
CA GLU A 87 -19.97 16.81 -2.61
C GLU A 87 -19.85 17.98 -3.62
N LEU A 88 -19.04 18.98 -3.29
CA LEU A 88 -18.81 20.16 -4.12
C LEU A 88 -17.63 19.99 -5.10
N ARG A 89 -17.08 18.78 -5.20
CA ARG A 89 -16.05 18.38 -6.17
C ARG A 89 -14.71 19.09 -6.05
N TYR A 90 -14.34 19.58 -4.88
CA TYR A 90 -12.98 20.01 -4.57
C TYR A 90 -12.02 18.83 -4.45
N VAL A 91 -12.54 17.68 -4.02
CA VAL A 91 -11.89 16.37 -4.14
C VAL A 91 -12.85 15.42 -4.83
N ARG A 92 -12.33 14.39 -5.49
CA ARG A 92 -13.18 13.38 -6.15
C ARG A 92 -13.95 12.53 -5.13
N ALA A 93 -13.27 12.18 -4.05
CA ALA A 93 -13.81 11.49 -2.88
C ALA A 93 -12.82 11.73 -1.74
N VAL A 94 -13.27 11.61 -0.50
CA VAL A 94 -12.37 11.59 0.66
C VAL A 94 -11.52 10.33 0.58
N PRO A 95 -10.18 10.45 0.46
CA PRO A 95 -9.32 9.27 0.35
C PRO A 95 -9.30 8.51 1.69
N PRO A 96 -9.10 7.20 1.69
CA PRO A 96 -8.84 6.47 2.92
C PRO A 96 -7.50 6.92 3.53
N ASP A 97 -7.44 6.97 4.86
CA ASP A 97 -6.17 7.16 5.57
C ASP A 97 -5.30 5.91 5.33
N PRO A 98 -4.10 6.05 4.74
CA PRO A 98 -3.26 4.91 4.39
C PRO A 98 -2.82 4.05 5.58
N LEU A 99 -2.81 4.62 6.79
CA LEU A 99 -2.39 3.92 8.01
C LEU A 99 -3.52 3.14 8.66
N THR A 100 -4.77 3.62 8.54
CA THR A 100 -5.96 2.95 9.11
C THR A 100 -6.72 2.13 8.08
N GLY A 101 -6.55 2.46 6.78
CA GLY A 101 -7.28 1.86 5.68
C GLY A 101 -8.72 2.37 5.53
N ALA A 102 -9.15 3.38 6.32
CA ALA A 102 -10.52 3.86 6.36
C ALA A 102 -10.61 5.37 6.10
N ALA A 103 -11.69 5.82 5.46
CA ALA A 103 -11.88 7.23 5.12
C ALA A 103 -12.57 8.03 6.24
N ASP A 104 -13.11 7.37 7.24
CA ASP A 104 -13.82 7.94 8.39
C ASP A 104 -12.93 8.13 9.63
N THR A 105 -11.65 7.84 9.49
CA THR A 105 -10.66 7.97 10.57
C THR A 105 -9.91 9.29 10.55
N TRP A 106 -10.16 10.16 9.56
CA TRP A 106 -9.60 11.49 9.57
C TRP A 106 -10.12 12.33 10.74
N ILE A 107 -9.21 13.06 11.40
CA ILE A 107 -9.56 14.00 12.47
C ILE A 107 -9.70 15.37 11.80
N GLU A 108 -10.92 15.85 11.73
CA GLU A 108 -11.26 17.20 11.27
C GLU A 108 -10.98 18.20 12.38
N VAL A 109 -10.15 19.21 12.09
CA VAL A 109 -9.76 20.24 13.05
C VAL A 109 -10.64 21.46 12.82
N ALA A 110 -11.37 21.85 13.89
CA ALA A 110 -12.27 23.00 13.81
C ALA A 110 -11.50 24.31 13.67
N ALA A 111 -11.93 25.14 12.71
CA ALA A 111 -11.37 26.46 12.48
C ALA A 111 -11.65 27.41 13.66
N THR A 112 -10.62 28.09 14.12
CA THR A 112 -10.72 29.09 15.20
C THR A 112 -10.78 30.51 14.66
N THR A 113 -10.35 30.72 13.40
CA THR A 113 -10.35 32.03 12.71
C THR A 113 -11.02 31.93 11.35
N PRO A 114 -11.64 33.01 10.85
CA PRO A 114 -12.17 33.01 9.49
C PRO A 114 -11.04 32.89 8.45
N PRO A 115 -11.33 32.39 7.24
CA PRO A 115 -10.36 32.37 6.16
C PRO A 115 -10.01 33.80 5.70
N ALA A 116 -8.88 33.93 5.00
CA ALA A 116 -8.43 35.22 4.48
C ALA A 116 -9.51 35.85 3.55
N GLY A 117 -9.93 37.06 3.89
CA GLY A 117 -11.02 37.77 3.17
C GLY A 117 -12.43 37.32 3.52
N GLY A 118 -12.61 36.35 4.39
CA GLY A 118 -13.90 35.87 4.92
C GLY A 118 -14.26 36.50 6.25
N SER A 119 -15.52 36.39 6.65
CA SER A 119 -16.02 36.86 7.94
C SER A 119 -16.71 35.74 8.75
N ALA A 120 -16.94 34.58 8.15
CA ALA A 120 -17.62 33.47 8.78
C ALA A 120 -16.64 32.64 9.61
N THR A 121 -16.95 32.44 10.89
CA THR A 121 -16.27 31.52 11.79
C THR A 121 -16.98 30.16 11.77
N GLY A 122 -16.25 29.07 11.98
CA GLY A 122 -16.74 27.70 11.97
C GLY A 122 -16.30 26.92 10.74
N GLY A 123 -16.56 25.62 10.72
CA GLY A 123 -16.02 24.69 9.74
C GLY A 123 -14.68 24.11 10.17
N ILE A 124 -13.96 23.53 9.24
CA ILE A 124 -12.65 22.89 9.45
C ILE A 124 -11.57 23.61 8.66
N ASP A 125 -10.44 23.92 9.27
CA ASP A 125 -9.28 24.55 8.62
C ASP A 125 -8.08 23.61 8.47
N ASP A 126 -8.09 22.46 9.13
CA ASP A 126 -7.04 21.45 9.01
C ASP A 126 -7.61 20.04 9.15
N VAL A 127 -6.81 19.08 8.75
CA VAL A 127 -7.10 17.64 8.86
C VAL A 127 -5.85 16.91 9.30
N ARG A 128 -6.05 15.88 10.15
CA ARG A 128 -4.99 15.03 10.68
C ARG A 128 -5.33 13.56 10.54
N SER A 129 -4.31 12.70 10.59
CA SER A 129 -4.54 11.25 10.65
C SER A 129 -5.09 10.84 12.02
N GLY A 130 -6.08 9.95 12.01
CA GLY A 130 -6.57 9.27 13.21
C GLY A 130 -5.77 8.01 13.58
N ALA A 131 -4.68 7.73 12.86
CA ALA A 131 -3.83 6.60 13.17
C ALA A 131 -3.08 6.80 14.48
N GLY A 132 -3.05 5.74 15.29
CA GLY A 132 -2.18 5.68 16.47
C GLY A 132 -0.73 5.43 16.07
N GLY A 133 0.21 5.81 16.96
CA GLY A 133 1.64 5.55 16.75
C GLY A 133 2.43 6.77 16.32
N ARG A 134 3.67 6.51 15.85
CA ARG A 134 4.63 7.56 15.48
C ARG A 134 5.25 7.25 14.14
N GLY A 135 5.51 8.29 13.38
CA GLY A 135 6.23 8.19 12.12
C GLY A 135 7.72 7.86 12.30
N SER A 136 8.38 7.62 11.20
CA SER A 136 9.82 7.36 11.15
C SER A 136 10.66 8.53 11.65
N ASP A 137 10.10 9.75 11.67
CA ASP A 137 10.68 10.97 12.24
C ASP A 137 10.44 11.12 13.76
N GLY A 138 9.71 10.17 14.38
CA GLY A 138 9.38 10.14 15.81
C GLY A 138 8.18 10.98 16.22
N ARG A 139 7.56 11.77 15.31
CA ARG A 139 6.35 12.53 15.61
C ARG A 139 5.12 11.63 15.59
N PRO A 140 4.13 11.87 16.49
CA PRO A 140 2.85 11.22 16.39
C PRO A 140 2.17 11.49 15.03
N TYR A 141 1.50 10.51 14.44
CA TYR A 141 0.75 10.72 13.19
C TYR A 141 -0.37 11.77 13.33
N ALA A 142 -0.93 11.91 14.53
CA ALA A 142 -1.91 12.94 14.85
C ALA A 142 -1.36 14.38 14.78
N ASP A 143 -0.05 14.55 14.67
CA ASP A 143 0.61 15.86 14.56
C ASP A 143 1.16 16.14 13.13
N TRP A 144 0.82 15.27 12.21
CA TRP A 144 1.25 15.38 10.79
C TRP A 144 0.39 16.34 9.97
#